data_4b14c0c326f6553de029f3330fab294b
#
_entry.id   4b14c0c326f6553de029f3330fab294b
#
_cell.length_a   1.000
_cell.length_b   1.000
_cell.length_c   1.000
_cell.angle_alpha   90.00
_cell.angle_beta   90.00
_cell.angle_gamma   90.00
#
_symmetry.space_group_name_H-M   'P 1'
#
loop_
_entity.id
_entity.type
_entity.pdbx_description
1 polymer ?
#
loop_
_entity_poly.entity_id
_entity_poly.type
_entity_poly.pdbx_seq_one_letter_code
_entity_poly.pdbx_strand_id
1 'polypeptide(L)'
;MTIKTLRQTPRYKDFYIDFDTHPVRKDLYVLEDTDSIKQAIKNILFTDPGERFFAPYFGGGIRGSLFENITNNTAYIIQQQVKISIENFEPRANLIQVVVTPYEDQNGYAITVVFSTINNPNPTTFTTMLTRVR
;
A
#
# COMPACT_ATOMS: atom_id res chain seq x y z
N MET A 1 32.45 -13.10 -24.90
CA MET A 1 31.46 -13.85 -24.09
C MET A 1 30.28 -12.96 -23.81
N THR A 2 29.16 -13.22 -24.42
CA THR A 2 27.97 -12.35 -24.24
C THR A 2 27.19 -12.87 -23.05
N ILE A 3 27.13 -12.11 -21.99
CA ILE A 3 26.27 -12.42 -20.82
C ILE A 3 24.83 -12.13 -21.24
N LYS A 4 24.05 -13.16 -21.48
CA LYS A 4 22.60 -13.02 -21.63
C LYS A 4 22.00 -12.71 -20.28
N THR A 5 21.60 -11.47 -20.08
CA THR A 5 20.78 -11.10 -18.92
C THR A 5 19.44 -11.80 -19.09
N LEU A 6 19.18 -12.81 -18.26
CA LEU A 6 17.87 -13.45 -18.22
C LEU A 6 16.85 -12.42 -17.76
N ARG A 7 15.94 -12.04 -18.64
CA ARG A 7 14.85 -11.16 -18.31
C ARG A 7 13.94 -11.90 -17.32
N GLN A 8 13.92 -11.45 -16.06
CA GLN A 8 13.03 -12.04 -15.06
C GLN A 8 11.58 -11.80 -15.49
N THR A 9 10.82 -12.87 -15.54
CA THR A 9 9.39 -12.77 -15.81
C THR A 9 8.69 -12.23 -14.56
N PRO A 10 7.88 -11.16 -14.68
CA PRO A 10 7.13 -10.66 -13.54
C PRO A 10 6.24 -11.75 -12.93
N ARG A 11 6.32 -11.91 -11.62
CA ARG A 11 5.56 -12.95 -10.91
C ARG A 11 4.16 -12.49 -10.52
N TYR A 12 4.02 -11.19 -10.20
CA TYR A 12 2.75 -10.61 -9.79
C TYR A 12 2.33 -9.55 -10.79
N LYS A 13 1.08 -9.59 -11.22
CA LYS A 13 0.48 -8.63 -12.14
C LYS A 13 -0.86 -8.16 -11.61
N ASP A 14 -1.17 -6.89 -11.82
CA ASP A 14 -2.43 -6.29 -11.42
C ASP A 14 -2.81 -5.18 -12.40
N PHE A 15 -4.08 -4.75 -12.39
CA PHE A 15 -4.54 -3.64 -13.22
C PHE A 15 -4.31 -2.31 -12.50
N TYR A 16 -4.03 -1.26 -13.28
CA TYR A 16 -3.95 0.07 -12.74
C TYR A 16 -5.32 0.52 -12.24
N ILE A 17 -5.36 1.21 -11.09
CA ILE A 17 -6.62 1.54 -10.40
C ILE A 17 -7.55 2.43 -11.25
N ASP A 18 -6.99 3.30 -12.06
CA ASP A 18 -7.74 4.22 -12.91
C ASP A 18 -8.19 3.59 -14.24
N PHE A 19 -7.85 2.34 -14.47
CA PHE A 19 -8.16 1.60 -15.71
C PHE A 19 -7.73 2.30 -16.99
N ASP A 20 -6.66 3.09 -16.92
CA ASP A 20 -6.09 3.73 -18.10
C ASP A 20 -5.58 2.71 -19.12
N THR A 21 -5.72 3.05 -20.40
CA THR A 21 -5.25 2.20 -21.48
C THR A 21 -3.79 2.48 -21.82
N HIS A 22 -3.05 1.42 -22.07
CA HIS A 22 -1.66 1.55 -22.51
C HIS A 22 -1.61 2.19 -23.92
N PRO A 23 -0.82 3.25 -24.15
CA PRO A 23 -0.83 3.99 -25.41
C PRO A 23 -0.44 3.16 -26.64
N VAL A 24 0.41 2.14 -26.47
CA VAL A 24 0.88 1.29 -27.56
C VAL A 24 0.03 0.04 -27.74
N ARG A 25 -0.30 -0.65 -26.63
CA ARG A 25 -1.05 -1.90 -26.67
C ARG A 25 -2.57 -1.69 -26.77
N LYS A 26 -3.05 -0.49 -26.46
CA LYS A 26 -4.49 -0.16 -26.34
C LYS A 26 -5.25 -1.12 -25.42
N ASP A 27 -4.55 -1.65 -24.44
CA ASP A 27 -5.06 -2.52 -23.39
C ASP A 27 -4.93 -1.83 -22.04
N LEU A 28 -5.58 -2.35 -21.00
CA LEU A 28 -5.46 -1.80 -19.66
C LEU A 28 -4.02 -1.85 -19.15
N TYR A 29 -3.59 -0.79 -18.45
CA TYR A 29 -2.31 -0.80 -17.77
C TYR A 29 -2.27 -1.92 -16.74
N VAL A 30 -1.26 -2.76 -16.83
CA VAL A 30 -1.00 -3.84 -15.89
C VAL A 30 0.20 -3.45 -15.04
N LEU A 31 0.00 -3.47 -13.72
CA LEU A 31 1.07 -3.30 -12.74
C LEU A 31 1.75 -4.65 -12.50
N GLU A 32 3.05 -4.63 -12.44
CA GLU A 32 3.86 -5.83 -12.28
C GLU A 32 4.69 -5.78 -10.99
N ASP A 33 4.79 -6.93 -10.33
CA ASP A 33 5.61 -7.15 -9.13
C ASP A 33 5.45 -6.06 -8.04
N THR A 34 6.49 -5.26 -7.82
CA THR A 34 6.54 -4.27 -6.74
C THR A 34 5.44 -3.22 -6.83
N ASP A 35 5.11 -2.76 -8.03
CA ASP A 35 4.07 -1.75 -8.22
C ASP A 35 2.67 -2.32 -7.96
N SER A 36 2.45 -3.58 -8.32
CA SER A 36 1.23 -4.30 -7.97
C SER A 36 1.04 -4.38 -6.45
N ILE A 37 2.10 -4.69 -5.72
CA ILE A 37 2.08 -4.77 -4.25
C ILE A 37 1.87 -3.40 -3.61
N LYS A 38 2.52 -2.34 -4.13
CA LYS A 38 2.29 -0.97 -3.67
C LYS A 38 0.83 -0.56 -3.81
N GLN A 39 0.21 -0.87 -4.94
CA GLN A 39 -1.20 -0.58 -5.16
C GLN A 39 -2.10 -1.39 -4.22
N ALA A 40 -1.79 -2.66 -4.00
CA ALA A 40 -2.51 -3.49 -3.05
C ALA A 40 -2.43 -2.92 -1.63
N ILE A 41 -1.27 -2.48 -1.19
CA ILE A 41 -1.08 -1.82 0.10
C ILE A 41 -1.91 -0.54 0.17
N LYS A 42 -1.86 0.30 -0.85
CA LYS A 42 -2.68 1.52 -0.92
C LYS A 42 -4.17 1.21 -0.79
N ASN A 43 -4.65 0.20 -1.49
CA ASN A 43 -6.04 -0.23 -1.42
C ASN A 43 -6.43 -0.71 -0.02
N ILE A 44 -5.56 -1.44 0.66
CA ILE A 44 -5.78 -1.88 2.04
C ILE A 44 -5.92 -0.67 2.97
N LEU A 45 -5.03 0.31 2.85
CA LEU A 45 -5.01 1.49 3.70
C LEU A 45 -6.23 2.39 3.52
N PHE A 46 -6.73 2.51 2.29
CA PHE A 46 -7.85 3.40 1.96
C PHE A 46 -9.22 2.70 1.94
N THR A 47 -9.28 1.40 2.21
CA THR A 47 -10.53 0.65 2.33
C THR A 47 -10.88 0.45 3.80
N ASP A 48 -12.08 0.84 4.18
CA ASP A 48 -12.59 0.58 5.51
C ASP A 48 -13.25 -0.81 5.58
N PRO A 49 -13.17 -1.51 6.72
CA PRO A 49 -13.92 -2.75 6.91
C PRO A 49 -15.41 -2.53 6.67
N GLY A 50 -16.01 -3.41 5.87
CA GLY A 50 -17.41 -3.34 5.49
C GLY A 50 -17.69 -2.63 4.17
N GLU A 51 -16.74 -1.92 3.56
CA GLU A 51 -16.92 -1.28 2.25
C GLU A 51 -17.04 -2.28 1.11
N ARG A 52 -16.34 -3.41 1.21
CA ARG A 52 -16.39 -4.46 0.19
C ARG A 52 -17.52 -5.45 0.47
N PHE A 53 -18.43 -5.55 -0.46
CA PHE A 53 -19.61 -6.42 -0.32
C PHE A 53 -19.27 -7.90 -0.14
N PHE A 54 -18.27 -8.41 -0.86
CA PHE A 54 -17.84 -9.81 -0.81
C PHE A 54 -16.69 -10.09 0.18
N ALA A 55 -16.11 -9.04 0.74
CA ALA A 55 -15.01 -9.15 1.70
C ALA A 55 -15.17 -8.10 2.81
N PRO A 56 -16.16 -8.28 3.71
CA PRO A 56 -16.47 -7.27 4.73
C PRO A 56 -15.37 -7.07 5.78
N TYR A 57 -14.47 -8.03 5.92
CA TYR A 57 -13.33 -7.93 6.85
C TYR A 57 -12.10 -7.28 6.23
N PHE A 58 -12.13 -7.00 4.92
CA PHE A 58 -10.99 -6.40 4.23
C PHE A 58 -10.90 -4.90 4.52
N GLY A 59 -9.71 -4.44 4.84
CA GLY A 59 -9.41 -3.03 5.02
C GLY A 59 -8.63 -2.72 6.29
N GLY A 60 -7.99 -1.56 6.32
CA GLY A 60 -7.13 -1.15 7.43
C GLY A 60 -7.88 -0.56 8.62
N GLY A 61 -9.09 -0.03 8.42
CA GLY A 61 -9.84 0.65 9.48
C GLY A 61 -9.19 1.94 9.99
N ILE A 62 -8.30 2.54 9.20
CA ILE A 62 -7.44 3.65 9.64
C ILE A 62 -8.21 4.97 9.69
N ARG A 63 -9.21 5.15 8.85
CA ARG A 63 -9.98 6.39 8.76
C ARG A 63 -10.64 6.80 10.08
N GLY A 64 -11.06 5.82 10.87
CA GLY A 64 -11.64 6.11 12.19
C GLY A 64 -10.69 6.86 13.11
N SER A 65 -9.40 6.57 13.04
CA SER A 65 -8.37 7.24 13.84
C SER A 65 -8.10 8.69 13.41
N LEU A 66 -8.51 9.08 12.20
CA LEU A 66 -8.39 10.47 11.74
C LEU A 66 -9.34 11.45 12.45
N PHE A 67 -10.41 10.95 13.05
CA PHE A 67 -11.35 11.77 13.80
C PHE A 67 -10.89 12.04 15.24
N GLU A 68 -9.85 11.36 15.68
CA GLU A 68 -9.19 11.61 16.94
C GLU A 68 -8.20 12.77 16.82
N ASN A 69 -7.74 13.27 17.97
CA ASN A 69 -6.73 14.32 17.98
C ASN A 69 -5.42 13.82 17.35
N ILE A 70 -4.78 14.68 16.58
CA ILE A 70 -3.50 14.38 15.96
C ILE A 70 -2.40 14.45 17.02
N THR A 71 -1.99 13.29 17.48
CA THR A 71 -0.95 13.12 18.50
C THR A 71 0.00 11.99 18.10
N ASN A 72 1.15 11.94 18.77
CA ASN A 72 2.09 10.83 18.60
C ASN A 72 1.48 9.48 19.04
N ASN A 73 0.58 9.48 20.01
CA ASN A 73 -0.11 8.27 20.47
C ASN A 73 -1.04 7.74 19.39
N THR A 74 -1.81 8.62 18.75
CA THR A 74 -2.69 8.25 17.62
C THR A 74 -1.87 7.76 16.44
N ALA A 75 -0.74 8.40 16.14
CA ALA A 75 0.18 7.95 15.10
C ALA A 75 0.70 6.53 15.38
N TYR A 76 1.03 6.22 16.62
CA TYR A 76 1.45 4.88 17.01
C TYR A 76 0.34 3.84 16.82
N ILE A 77 -0.89 4.17 17.19
CA ILE A 77 -2.06 3.30 16.98
C ILE A 77 -2.26 3.02 15.49
N ILE A 78 -2.21 4.06 14.66
CA ILE A 78 -2.30 3.92 13.20
C ILE A 78 -1.18 3.02 12.67
N GLN A 79 0.04 3.20 13.15
CA GLN A 79 1.19 2.39 12.76
C GLN A 79 0.94 0.90 13.04
N GLN A 80 0.40 0.55 14.21
CA GLN A 80 0.08 -0.83 14.55
C GLN A 80 -1.06 -1.38 13.68
N GLN A 81 -2.09 -0.60 13.41
CA GLN A 81 -3.19 -1.00 12.53
C GLN A 81 -2.71 -1.25 11.11
N VAL A 82 -1.86 -0.37 10.57
CA VAL A 82 -1.26 -0.54 9.24
C VAL A 82 -0.45 -1.82 9.17
N LYS A 83 0.41 -2.05 10.16
CA LYS A 83 1.25 -3.25 10.22
C LYS A 83 0.41 -4.53 10.20
N ILE A 84 -0.59 -4.61 11.07
CA ILE A 84 -1.47 -5.77 11.17
C ILE A 84 -2.24 -5.99 9.85
N SER A 85 -2.76 -4.92 9.27
CA SER A 85 -3.54 -4.99 8.03
C SER A 85 -2.72 -5.49 6.85
N ILE A 86 -1.50 -5.01 6.70
CA ILE A 86 -0.60 -5.45 5.63
C ILE A 86 -0.21 -6.91 5.82
N GLU A 87 0.13 -7.32 7.03
CA GLU A 87 0.48 -8.71 7.32
C GLU A 87 -0.69 -9.67 7.06
N ASN A 88 -1.92 -9.24 7.33
CA ASN A 88 -3.11 -10.07 7.15
C ASN A 88 -3.59 -10.13 5.69
N PHE A 89 -3.54 -9.01 4.97
CA PHE A 89 -4.19 -8.89 3.66
C PHE A 89 -3.23 -8.87 2.48
N GLU A 90 -1.93 -8.69 2.72
CA GLU A 90 -0.93 -8.69 1.66
C GLU A 90 0.26 -9.61 2.01
N PRO A 91 0.07 -10.93 1.86
CA PRO A 91 1.12 -11.90 2.21
C PRO A 91 2.32 -11.87 1.25
N ARG A 92 2.19 -11.27 0.06
CA ARG A 92 3.29 -11.13 -0.90
C ARG A 92 4.37 -10.14 -0.45
N ALA A 93 4.00 -9.22 0.44
CA ALA A 93 4.93 -8.23 0.99
C ALA A 93 5.53 -8.74 2.30
N ASN A 94 6.86 -8.77 2.35
CA ASN A 94 7.57 -8.97 3.60
C ASN A 94 7.77 -7.60 4.25
N LEU A 95 6.96 -7.30 5.25
CA LEU A 95 6.98 -6.00 5.92
C LEU A 95 8.26 -5.85 6.74
N ILE A 96 9.02 -4.80 6.47
CA ILE A 96 10.25 -4.48 7.19
C ILE A 96 9.96 -3.44 8.27
N GLN A 97 9.33 -2.34 7.89
CA GLN A 97 9.07 -1.22 8.79
C GLN A 97 7.85 -0.43 8.34
N VAL A 98 7.12 0.09 9.30
CA VAL A 98 6.06 1.08 9.09
C VAL A 98 6.36 2.29 9.96
N VAL A 99 6.33 3.47 9.37
CA VAL A 99 6.51 4.75 10.08
C VAL A 99 5.31 5.63 9.80
N VAL A 100 4.69 6.14 10.85
CA VAL A 100 3.57 7.09 10.75
C VAL A 100 3.98 8.38 11.44
N THR A 101 3.98 9.47 10.67
CA THR A 101 4.35 10.80 11.16
C THR A 101 3.14 11.71 11.13
N PRO A 102 2.76 12.33 12.26
CA PRO A 102 1.66 13.28 12.30
C PRO A 102 2.04 14.60 11.64
N TYR A 103 1.12 15.16 10.86
CA TYR A 103 1.22 16.50 10.27
C TYR A 103 -0.01 17.31 10.66
N GLU A 104 0.11 18.08 11.74
CA GLU A 104 -1.00 18.89 12.27
C GLU A 104 -1.49 19.94 11.28
N ASP A 105 -0.56 20.58 10.56
CA ASP A 105 -0.88 21.64 9.58
C ASP A 105 -1.78 21.11 8.44
N GLN A 106 -1.68 19.84 8.10
CA GLN A 106 -2.44 19.21 7.03
C GLN A 106 -3.59 18.33 7.55
N ASN A 107 -3.81 18.31 8.85
CA ASN A 107 -4.80 17.44 9.50
C ASN A 107 -4.70 15.97 9.05
N GLY A 108 -3.49 15.44 9.04
CA GLY A 108 -3.26 14.10 8.52
C GLY A 108 -1.98 13.46 9.02
N TYR A 109 -1.73 12.29 8.47
CA TYR A 109 -0.55 11.48 8.77
C TYR A 109 0.17 11.08 7.49
N ALA A 110 1.48 11.16 7.49
CA ALA A 110 2.30 10.54 6.46
C ALA A 110 2.59 9.09 6.89
N ILE A 111 2.22 8.15 6.04
CA ILE A 111 2.43 6.72 6.26
C ILE A 111 3.51 6.25 5.30
N THR A 112 4.62 5.78 5.84
CA THR A 112 5.71 5.20 5.06
C THR A 112 5.82 3.72 5.39
N VAL A 113 5.70 2.89 4.35
CA VAL A 113 5.81 1.43 4.47
C VAL A 113 7.07 0.99 3.73
N VAL A 114 7.94 0.26 4.41
CA VAL A 114 9.13 -0.36 3.83
C VAL A 114 8.91 -1.86 3.81
N PHE A 115 8.99 -2.45 2.64
CA PHE A 115 8.77 -3.87 2.45
C PHE A 115 9.71 -4.45 1.39
N SER A 116 9.84 -5.76 1.38
CA SER A 116 10.51 -6.51 0.32
C SER A 116 9.56 -7.56 -0.27
N THR A 117 9.91 -8.07 -1.42
CA THR A 117 9.16 -9.14 -2.09
C THR A 117 10.06 -10.34 -2.36
N ILE A 118 9.45 -11.48 -2.71
CA ILE A 118 10.21 -12.70 -3.03
C ILE A 118 11.13 -12.46 -4.24
N ASN A 119 10.65 -11.71 -5.26
CA ASN A 119 11.43 -11.44 -6.46
C ASN A 119 12.43 -10.29 -6.30
N ASN A 120 12.23 -9.43 -5.32
CA ASN A 120 13.10 -8.30 -5.05
C ASN A 120 13.40 -8.22 -3.56
N PRO A 121 14.54 -8.77 -3.11
CA PRO A 121 14.92 -8.73 -1.70
C PRO A 121 15.33 -7.34 -1.22
N ASN A 122 15.58 -6.41 -2.13
CA ASN A 122 15.91 -5.04 -1.77
C ASN A 122 14.70 -4.33 -1.17
N PRO A 123 14.89 -3.54 -0.09
CA PRO A 123 13.80 -2.78 0.50
C PRO A 123 13.19 -1.80 -0.48
N THR A 124 11.87 -1.81 -0.57
CA THR A 124 11.09 -0.87 -1.36
C THR A 124 10.27 0.00 -0.42
N THR A 125 10.26 1.29 -0.67
CA THR A 125 9.54 2.26 0.15
C THR A 125 8.29 2.75 -0.57
N PHE A 126 7.18 2.74 0.13
CA PHE A 126 5.93 3.33 -0.30
C PHE A 126 5.49 4.38 0.72
N THR A 127 5.23 5.60 0.26
CA THR A 127 4.78 6.70 1.13
C THR A 127 3.45 7.25 0.62
N THR A 128 2.51 7.45 1.53
CA THR A 128 1.22 8.06 1.22
C THR A 128 0.80 9.01 2.34
N MET A 129 -0.06 9.96 1.99
CA MET A 129 -0.68 10.85 2.96
C MET A 129 -2.11 10.42 3.23
N LEU A 130 -2.46 10.31 4.49
CA LEU A 130 -3.82 10.09 4.95
C LEU A 130 -4.31 11.38 5.59
N THR A 131 -5.17 12.11 4.91
CA THR A 131 -5.69 13.39 5.37
C THR A 131 -7.15 13.25 5.80
N ARG A 132 -7.49 14.02 6.85
CA ARG A 132 -8.86 14.15 7.28
C ARG A 132 -9.63 15.04 6.32
N VAL A 133 -10.66 14.50 5.71
CA VAL A 133 -11.60 15.26 4.88
C VAL A 133 -12.74 15.72 5.77
N ARG A 134 -12.97 17.01 5.77
CA ARG A 134 -14.08 17.62 6.50
C ARG A 134 -15.38 17.48 5.73
#